data_3aaf1c573cc30765c1ffabbb20c13ad1
#
_entry.id   3aaf1c573cc30765c1ffabbb20c13ad1
#
_cell.length_a   1.000
_cell.length_b   1.000
_cell.length_c   1.000
_cell.angle_alpha   90.00
_cell.angle_beta   90.00
_cell.angle_gamma   90.00
#
_symmetry.space_group_name_H-M   'P 1'
#
loop_
_entity.id
_entity.type
_entity.pdbx_description
1 polymer ?
#
loop_
_entity_poly.entity_id
_entity_poly.type
_entity_poly.pdbx_seq_one_letter_code
_entity_poly.pdbx_strand_id
1 'polypeptide(L)'
;FVIGGGAGGGWDGTARGTGEALTKAGFLKSASFENMSGGGGGKALAFMINTKPANTVLVQSTPLVLRSITRHKGYVSGSGTLSYKDVVPIAGVIGDYGAIAVAKNSPYKNFKDVVDAYKKDSNSVKMAGGSVRGSMDHLIGALAFQAAGANPNDVIYVPYDAGGKALAGLLSGETQIISTGLGELMGARDQVRIIGITAPSRVSDAPDAPTLKEQGYDVQFVNWRGFFGPPGMSSSMKNEIAKMLGDVQKTSEWETVRARNAWVNIYNPGDKFVSFLEK
;
A
#
# COMPACT_ATOMS: atom_id res chain seq x y z
N PHE A 1 0.30 8.12 15.48
CA PHE A 1 0.72 7.41 14.26
C PHE A 1 1.44 8.37 13.33
N VAL A 2 2.63 8.02 12.88
CA VAL A 2 3.38 8.72 11.84
C VAL A 2 3.17 7.99 10.52
N ILE A 3 2.88 8.77 9.46
CA ILE A 3 2.46 8.25 8.15
C ILE A 3 3.39 8.85 7.09
N GLY A 4 4.17 8.02 6.41
CA GLY A 4 5.18 8.45 5.42
C GLY A 4 4.61 8.83 4.05
N GLY A 5 3.30 8.98 3.92
CA GLY A 5 2.59 9.31 2.69
C GLY A 5 1.53 10.39 2.87
N GLY A 6 0.95 10.82 1.76
CA GLY A 6 -0.14 11.79 1.75
C GLY A 6 -1.46 11.23 2.27
N ALA A 7 -2.36 12.13 2.65
CA ALA A 7 -3.71 11.76 3.07
C ALA A 7 -4.47 11.04 1.96
N GLY A 8 -5.24 10.03 2.33
CA GLY A 8 -6.00 9.18 1.40
C GLY A 8 -5.20 8.09 0.70
N GLY A 9 -3.89 8.00 0.96
CA GLY A 9 -3.06 6.88 0.48
C GLY A 9 -3.17 5.64 1.37
N GLY A 10 -2.59 4.53 0.89
CA GLY A 10 -2.68 3.23 1.58
C GLY A 10 -2.11 3.24 2.99
N TRP A 11 -1.01 3.94 3.25
CA TRP A 11 -0.45 4.08 4.59
C TRP A 11 -1.35 4.93 5.50
N ASP A 12 -1.93 6.00 4.97
CA ASP A 12 -2.87 6.85 5.69
C ASP A 12 -4.13 6.07 6.08
N GLY A 13 -4.73 5.38 5.11
CA GLY A 13 -5.88 4.50 5.34
C GLY A 13 -5.61 3.42 6.38
N THR A 14 -4.44 2.78 6.34
CA THR A 14 -4.06 1.74 7.30
C THR A 14 -3.89 2.30 8.71
N ALA A 15 -3.18 3.41 8.88
CA ALA A 15 -2.98 4.02 10.19
C ALA A 15 -4.29 4.53 10.80
N ARG A 16 -5.10 5.25 10.01
CA ARG A 16 -6.39 5.79 10.47
C ARG A 16 -7.42 4.70 10.74
N GLY A 17 -7.51 3.71 9.87
CA GLY A 17 -8.40 2.57 10.06
C GLY A 17 -8.04 1.74 11.29
N THR A 18 -6.76 1.48 11.51
CA THR A 18 -6.27 0.78 12.71
C THR A 18 -6.55 1.61 13.97
N GLY A 19 -6.24 2.90 13.96
CA GLY A 19 -6.52 3.80 15.07
C GLY A 19 -8.02 3.95 15.37
N GLU A 20 -8.86 3.99 14.33
CA GLU A 20 -10.32 3.98 14.45
C GLU A 20 -10.80 2.73 15.17
N ALA A 21 -10.38 1.55 14.73
CA ALA A 21 -10.79 0.29 15.33
C ALA A 21 -10.31 0.16 16.78
N LEU A 22 -9.05 0.52 17.07
CA LEU A 22 -8.47 0.50 18.40
C LEU A 22 -9.22 1.42 19.38
N THR A 23 -9.62 2.60 18.91
CA THR A 23 -10.35 3.58 19.73
C THR A 23 -11.79 3.14 19.96
N LYS A 24 -12.50 2.70 18.93
CA LYS A 24 -13.89 2.22 19.04
C LYS A 24 -14.02 0.95 19.87
N ALA A 25 -13.05 0.05 19.76
CA ALA A 25 -13.01 -1.19 20.56
C ALA A 25 -12.51 -0.97 22.00
N GLY A 26 -12.12 0.26 22.37
CA GLY A 26 -11.73 0.61 23.74
C GLY A 26 -10.28 0.26 24.12
N PHE A 27 -9.43 -0.12 23.15
CA PHE A 27 -8.00 -0.36 23.40
C PHE A 27 -7.21 0.94 23.59
N LEU A 28 -7.64 2.03 22.96
CA LEU A 28 -7.07 3.36 23.09
C LEU A 28 -8.14 4.38 23.45
N LYS A 29 -7.79 5.37 24.26
CA LYS A 29 -8.65 6.52 24.54
C LYS A 29 -8.74 7.47 23.35
N SER A 30 -7.64 7.65 22.65
CA SER A 30 -7.53 8.49 21.45
C SER A 30 -6.33 8.08 20.62
N ALA A 31 -6.36 8.45 19.35
CA ALA A 31 -5.23 8.29 18.42
C ALA A 31 -5.04 9.61 17.64
N SER A 32 -3.79 9.99 17.44
CA SER A 32 -3.42 11.13 16.58
C SER A 32 -2.62 10.64 15.37
N PHE A 33 -2.71 11.40 14.27
CA PHE A 33 -2.15 10.99 12.98
C PHE A 33 -1.39 12.17 12.36
N GLU A 34 -0.15 11.92 11.94
CA GLU A 34 0.69 12.93 11.31
C GLU A 34 1.21 12.40 9.97
N ASN A 35 0.87 13.09 8.88
CA ASN A 35 1.36 12.78 7.54
C ASN A 35 2.69 13.52 7.29
N MET A 36 3.75 12.74 7.02
CA MET A 36 5.10 13.23 6.69
C MET A 36 5.51 12.73 5.31
N SER A 37 4.87 13.22 4.26
CA SER A 37 5.22 12.86 2.88
C SER A 37 6.63 13.31 2.51
N GLY A 38 7.31 12.49 1.70
CA GLY A 38 8.61 12.79 1.13
C GLY A 38 9.56 11.61 1.09
N GLY A 39 10.39 11.56 0.05
CA GLY A 39 11.39 10.51 -0.13
C GLY A 39 10.84 9.09 -0.18
N GLY A 40 9.56 8.94 -0.57
CA GLY A 40 8.89 7.63 -0.57
C GLY A 40 8.77 7.00 0.81
N GLY A 41 8.55 7.81 1.85
CA GLY A 41 8.49 7.40 3.25
C GLY A 41 9.80 7.61 4.02
N GLY A 42 10.90 7.96 3.33
CA GLY A 42 12.21 8.18 3.95
C GLY A 42 12.22 9.33 4.95
N LYS A 43 11.45 10.40 4.70
CA LYS A 43 11.31 11.53 5.64
C LYS A 43 10.73 11.08 6.98
N ALA A 44 9.64 10.33 6.96
CA ALA A 44 9.01 9.81 8.17
C ALA A 44 9.91 8.80 8.90
N LEU A 45 10.61 7.95 8.15
CA LEU A 45 11.58 7.01 8.72
C LEU A 45 12.72 7.74 9.42
N ALA A 46 13.31 8.75 8.77
CA ALA A 46 14.36 9.58 9.37
C ALA A 46 13.88 10.32 10.63
N PHE A 47 12.65 10.82 10.62
CA PHE A 47 12.04 11.43 11.81
C PHE A 47 11.98 10.44 12.98
N MET A 48 11.50 9.22 12.76
CA MET A 48 11.42 8.19 13.80
C MET A 48 12.79 7.85 14.37
N ILE A 49 13.80 7.72 13.51
CA ILE A 49 15.18 7.37 13.91
C ILE A 49 15.85 8.49 14.70
N ASN A 50 15.73 9.72 14.22
CA ASN A 50 16.45 10.87 14.79
C ASN A 50 15.77 11.44 16.04
N THR A 51 14.43 11.47 16.05
CA THR A 51 13.62 12.08 17.11
C THR A 51 13.27 11.08 18.22
N LYS A 52 13.16 9.79 17.89
CA LYS A 52 12.77 8.70 18.80
C LYS A 52 11.52 9.04 19.63
N PRO A 53 10.40 9.45 18.97
CA PRO A 53 9.24 9.97 19.66
C PRO A 53 8.59 8.88 20.53
N ALA A 54 8.28 9.22 21.79
CA ALA A 54 7.59 8.32 22.71
C ALA A 54 6.15 8.05 22.26
N ASN A 55 5.61 6.88 22.61
CA ASN A 55 4.22 6.47 22.31
C ASN A 55 3.81 6.65 20.85
N THR A 56 4.77 6.47 19.94
CA THR A 56 4.58 6.73 18.51
C THR A 56 4.93 5.50 17.71
N VAL A 57 4.11 5.21 16.70
CA VAL A 57 4.33 4.12 15.75
C VAL A 57 4.33 4.66 14.32
N LEU A 58 5.19 4.09 13.48
CA LEU A 58 5.29 4.36 12.06
C LEU A 58 4.58 3.26 11.29
N VAL A 59 3.67 3.62 10.36
CA VAL A 59 3.13 2.67 9.40
C VAL A 59 4.09 2.52 8.21
N GLN A 60 4.36 1.28 7.83
CA GLN A 60 5.21 0.95 6.68
C GLN A 60 4.73 -0.32 5.96
N SER A 61 5.33 -0.60 4.81
CA SER A 61 4.98 -1.73 3.96
C SER A 61 6.20 -2.24 3.17
N THR A 62 5.98 -3.14 2.23
CA THR A 62 7.00 -3.69 1.33
C THR A 62 8.03 -2.68 0.81
N PRO A 63 7.67 -1.44 0.39
CA PRO A 63 8.64 -0.45 -0.06
C PRO A 63 9.75 -0.11 0.94
N LEU A 64 9.50 -0.22 2.25
CA LEU A 64 10.54 0.00 3.26
C LEU A 64 11.73 -0.93 3.04
N VAL A 65 11.47 -2.22 2.83
CA VAL A 65 12.53 -3.23 2.60
C VAL A 65 13.18 -3.00 1.24
N LEU A 66 12.39 -2.86 0.18
CA LEU A 66 12.91 -2.65 -1.18
C LEU A 66 13.82 -1.43 -1.29
N ARG A 67 13.39 -0.30 -0.70
CA ARG A 67 14.15 0.95 -0.74
C ARG A 67 15.40 0.92 0.12
N SER A 68 15.36 0.17 1.21
CA SER A 68 16.55 -0.09 2.04
C SER A 68 17.61 -0.86 1.25
N ILE A 69 17.20 -1.91 0.52
CA ILE A 69 18.10 -2.75 -0.27
C ILE A 69 18.64 -1.99 -1.49
N THR A 70 17.78 -1.26 -2.20
CA THR A 70 18.16 -0.52 -3.41
C THR A 70 18.85 0.80 -3.14
N ARG A 71 19.05 1.17 -1.87
CA ARG A 71 19.64 2.46 -1.44
C ARG A 71 18.94 3.66 -2.10
N HIS A 72 17.60 3.61 -2.13
CA HIS A 72 16.81 4.68 -2.72
C HIS A 72 17.19 6.04 -2.12
N LYS A 73 17.35 7.07 -2.98
CA LYS A 73 17.82 8.41 -2.55
C LYS A 73 17.06 9.03 -1.39
N GLY A 74 15.76 8.72 -1.22
CA GLY A 74 14.95 9.16 -0.10
C GLY A 74 15.27 8.45 1.23
N TYR A 75 16.08 7.37 1.18
CA TYR A 75 16.52 6.58 2.33
C TYR A 75 18.02 6.76 2.62
N VAL A 76 18.67 7.71 1.97
CA VAL A 76 20.07 8.08 2.24
C VAL A 76 20.07 9.29 3.16
N SER A 77 20.75 9.20 4.29
CA SER A 77 20.90 10.28 5.25
C SER A 77 22.35 10.35 5.72
N GLY A 78 23.01 11.46 5.46
CA GLY A 78 24.42 11.67 5.86
C GLY A 78 25.34 10.57 5.34
N SER A 79 25.95 9.80 6.23
CA SER A 79 26.91 8.73 5.93
C SER A 79 26.28 7.35 5.70
N GLY A 80 24.96 7.20 5.82
CA GLY A 80 24.31 5.89 5.81
C GLY A 80 23.01 5.81 5.04
N THR A 81 22.57 4.57 4.81
CA THR A 81 21.25 4.26 4.26
C THR A 81 20.30 3.93 5.41
N LEU A 82 19.16 4.63 5.47
CA LEU A 82 18.09 4.31 6.41
C LEU A 82 17.44 2.96 6.04
N SER A 83 17.16 2.15 7.03
CA SER A 83 16.69 0.78 6.85
C SER A 83 15.60 0.41 7.86
N TYR A 84 14.83 -0.63 7.54
CA TYR A 84 13.92 -1.24 8.51
C TYR A 84 14.64 -1.77 9.77
N LYS A 85 15.96 -1.99 9.70
CA LYS A 85 16.80 -2.42 10.83
C LYS A 85 17.08 -1.29 11.82
N ASP A 86 16.84 -0.04 11.42
CA ASP A 86 17.03 1.15 12.27
C ASP A 86 15.80 1.48 13.13
N VAL A 87 14.70 0.78 12.94
CA VAL A 87 13.46 0.90 13.70
C VAL A 87 13.06 -0.44 14.31
N VAL A 88 12.12 -0.44 15.24
CA VAL A 88 11.68 -1.65 15.94
C VAL A 88 10.45 -2.23 15.25
N PRO A 89 10.53 -3.38 14.56
CA PRO A 89 9.38 -4.05 13.98
C PRO A 89 8.42 -4.52 15.10
N ILE A 90 7.17 -4.08 15.06
CA ILE A 90 6.15 -4.44 16.06
C ILE A 90 5.28 -5.58 15.54
N ALA A 91 4.55 -5.35 14.47
CA ALA A 91 3.71 -6.37 13.84
C ALA A 91 3.36 -6.00 12.39
N GLY A 92 3.35 -7.00 11.51
CA GLY A 92 2.60 -6.97 10.26
C GLY A 92 1.12 -7.17 10.57
N VAL A 93 0.23 -6.39 9.94
CA VAL A 93 -1.19 -6.31 10.33
C VAL A 93 -2.12 -6.69 9.21
N ILE A 94 -1.90 -6.16 8.01
CA ILE A 94 -2.77 -6.38 6.85
C ILE A 94 -1.98 -6.68 5.59
N GLY A 95 -2.68 -7.28 4.62
CA GLY A 95 -2.31 -7.33 3.22
C GLY A 95 -3.33 -6.56 2.38
N ASP A 96 -2.85 -5.85 1.36
CA ASP A 96 -3.67 -5.17 0.37
C ASP A 96 -3.25 -5.66 -1.02
N TYR A 97 -4.18 -6.21 -1.77
CA TYR A 97 -3.91 -6.64 -3.13
C TYR A 97 -3.75 -5.42 -4.05
N GLY A 98 -2.92 -5.55 -5.07
CA GLY A 98 -2.84 -4.56 -6.12
C GLY A 98 -4.08 -4.60 -7.01
N ALA A 99 -4.42 -3.45 -7.56
CA ALA A 99 -5.54 -3.31 -8.48
C ALA A 99 -5.19 -2.40 -9.64
N ILE A 100 -5.70 -2.76 -10.82
CA ILE A 100 -5.69 -1.91 -12.01
C ILE A 100 -7.13 -1.55 -12.32
N ALA A 101 -7.39 -0.26 -12.50
CA ALA A 101 -8.72 0.25 -12.80
C ALA A 101 -8.66 1.31 -13.90
N VAL A 102 -9.82 1.54 -14.49
CA VAL A 102 -10.10 2.61 -15.47
C VAL A 102 -11.25 3.45 -14.97
N ALA A 103 -11.43 4.66 -15.51
CA ALA A 103 -12.63 5.45 -15.23
C ALA A 103 -13.90 4.68 -15.64
N LYS A 104 -15.00 4.89 -14.94
CA LYS A 104 -16.25 4.14 -15.16
C LYS A 104 -16.74 4.21 -16.60
N ASN A 105 -16.58 5.38 -17.25
CA ASN A 105 -16.96 5.66 -18.63
C ASN A 105 -15.88 5.32 -19.66
N SER A 106 -14.75 4.75 -19.25
CA SER A 106 -13.66 4.36 -20.16
C SER A 106 -14.15 3.37 -21.22
N PRO A 107 -13.62 3.41 -22.45
CA PRO A 107 -13.88 2.42 -23.49
C PRO A 107 -13.32 1.03 -23.12
N TYR A 108 -12.30 0.97 -22.25
CA TYR A 108 -11.71 -0.29 -21.82
C TYR A 108 -12.62 -1.01 -20.83
N LYS A 109 -12.99 -2.26 -21.15
CA LYS A 109 -13.91 -3.08 -20.34
C LYS A 109 -13.19 -4.10 -19.46
N ASN A 110 -12.01 -4.53 -19.87
CA ASN A 110 -11.17 -5.51 -19.20
C ASN A 110 -9.68 -5.17 -19.40
N PHE A 111 -8.81 -5.95 -18.77
CA PHE A 111 -7.38 -5.70 -18.88
C PHE A 111 -6.83 -5.98 -20.29
N LYS A 112 -7.44 -6.94 -21.02
CA LYS A 112 -7.05 -7.22 -22.41
C LYS A 112 -7.24 -6.01 -23.33
N ASP A 113 -8.32 -5.25 -23.18
CA ASP A 113 -8.55 -4.03 -23.98
C ASP A 113 -7.42 -3.01 -23.78
N VAL A 114 -6.97 -2.86 -22.53
CA VAL A 114 -5.83 -1.98 -22.18
C VAL A 114 -4.53 -2.50 -22.79
N VAL A 115 -4.27 -3.80 -22.69
CA VAL A 115 -3.08 -4.44 -23.26
C VAL A 115 -3.04 -4.27 -24.79
N ASP A 116 -4.16 -4.48 -25.47
CA ASP A 116 -4.25 -4.34 -26.92
C ASP A 116 -3.97 -2.89 -27.35
N ALA A 117 -4.53 -1.90 -26.64
CA ALA A 117 -4.24 -0.49 -26.88
C ALA A 117 -2.76 -0.15 -26.63
N TYR A 118 -2.20 -0.65 -25.53
CA TYR A 118 -0.80 -0.45 -25.17
C TYR A 118 0.17 -1.05 -26.18
N LYS A 119 -0.08 -2.26 -26.68
CA LYS A 119 0.74 -2.91 -27.69
C LYS A 119 0.69 -2.19 -29.04
N LYS A 120 -0.46 -1.55 -29.34
CA LYS A 120 -0.60 -0.75 -30.56
C LYS A 120 0.15 0.57 -30.47
N ASP A 121 0.04 1.25 -29.32
CA ASP A 121 0.74 2.50 -29.01
C ASP A 121 0.85 2.65 -27.49
N SER A 122 2.05 2.42 -26.94
CA SER A 122 2.31 2.51 -25.52
C SER A 122 2.09 3.94 -24.96
N ASN A 123 2.20 4.97 -25.78
CA ASN A 123 1.96 6.36 -25.40
C ASN A 123 0.46 6.66 -25.16
N SER A 124 -0.44 5.84 -25.73
CA SER A 124 -1.88 6.01 -25.55
C SER A 124 -2.40 5.56 -24.18
N VAL A 125 -1.58 4.86 -23.40
CA VAL A 125 -1.96 4.32 -22.10
C VAL A 125 -0.99 4.81 -21.03
N LYS A 126 -1.34 5.93 -20.38
CA LYS A 126 -0.60 6.46 -19.23
C LYS A 126 -1.18 5.91 -17.95
N MET A 127 -0.33 5.47 -17.05
CA MET A 127 -0.68 4.83 -15.79
C MET A 127 -0.43 5.75 -14.61
N ALA A 128 -1.49 6.10 -13.88
CA ALA A 128 -1.39 6.80 -12.60
C ALA A 128 -1.02 5.84 -11.48
N GLY A 129 -0.31 6.33 -10.48
CA GLY A 129 -0.11 5.67 -9.21
C GLY A 129 0.19 6.67 -8.10
N GLY A 130 -0.14 6.33 -6.88
CA GLY A 130 0.00 7.18 -5.68
C GLY A 130 1.34 7.06 -4.98
N SER A 131 2.36 6.51 -5.65
CA SER A 131 3.70 6.31 -5.10
C SER A 131 4.80 6.67 -6.12
N VAL A 132 6.04 6.81 -5.65
CA VAL A 132 7.17 7.17 -6.52
C VAL A 132 7.47 6.09 -7.56
N ARG A 133 8.14 6.47 -8.65
CA ARG A 133 8.62 5.51 -9.67
C ARG A 133 9.44 4.40 -9.02
N GLY A 134 9.24 3.16 -9.51
CA GLY A 134 9.90 1.98 -8.98
C GLY A 134 9.32 1.48 -7.65
N SER A 135 8.26 2.11 -7.15
CA SER A 135 7.51 1.62 -5.99
C SER A 135 6.34 0.71 -6.40
N MET A 136 5.54 0.28 -5.42
CA MET A 136 4.57 -0.80 -5.60
C MET A 136 3.58 -0.55 -6.73
N ASP A 137 2.99 0.64 -6.81
CA ASP A 137 1.98 0.95 -7.82
C ASP A 137 2.56 0.85 -9.24
N HIS A 138 3.79 1.32 -9.42
CA HIS A 138 4.50 1.18 -10.70
C HIS A 138 4.81 -0.29 -11.02
N LEU A 139 5.36 -1.03 -10.04
CA LEU A 139 5.77 -2.42 -10.23
C LEU A 139 4.58 -3.35 -10.51
N ILE A 140 3.46 -3.17 -9.81
CA ILE A 140 2.24 -3.97 -10.03
C ILE A 140 1.75 -3.80 -11.48
N GLY A 141 1.65 -2.57 -11.95
CA GLY A 141 1.26 -2.30 -13.33
C GLY A 141 2.25 -2.86 -14.35
N ALA A 142 3.55 -2.64 -14.14
CA ALA A 142 4.60 -3.16 -15.02
C ALA A 142 4.58 -4.70 -15.10
N LEU A 143 4.42 -5.38 -13.97
CA LEU A 143 4.30 -6.85 -13.92
C LEU A 143 3.05 -7.35 -14.66
N ALA A 144 1.94 -6.62 -14.58
CA ALA A 144 0.72 -6.98 -15.31
C ALA A 144 0.92 -6.89 -16.84
N PHE A 145 1.56 -5.82 -17.32
CA PHE A 145 1.90 -5.70 -18.75
C PHE A 145 2.92 -6.74 -19.18
N GLN A 146 3.93 -7.04 -18.35
CA GLN A 146 4.90 -8.10 -18.63
C GLN A 146 4.23 -9.47 -18.75
N ALA A 147 3.33 -9.81 -17.83
CA ALA A 147 2.57 -11.07 -17.87
C ALA A 147 1.66 -11.16 -19.12
N ALA A 148 1.25 -10.04 -19.67
CA ALA A 148 0.51 -9.95 -20.93
C ALA A 148 1.40 -9.98 -22.18
N GLY A 149 2.71 -10.18 -22.03
CA GLY A 149 3.68 -10.20 -23.13
C GLY A 149 3.98 -8.85 -23.74
N ALA A 150 3.72 -7.76 -23.01
CA ALA A 150 4.10 -6.41 -23.40
C ALA A 150 5.44 -6.00 -22.74
N ASN A 151 6.15 -5.03 -23.31
CA ASN A 151 7.39 -4.53 -22.73
C ASN A 151 7.09 -3.62 -21.53
N PRO A 152 7.44 -4.00 -20.30
CA PRO A 152 7.15 -3.19 -19.11
C PRO A 152 7.96 -1.90 -19.04
N ASN A 153 9.07 -1.78 -19.79
CA ASN A 153 9.91 -0.59 -19.81
C ASN A 153 9.28 0.59 -20.56
N ASP A 154 8.29 0.33 -21.41
CA ASP A 154 7.59 1.36 -22.17
C ASP A 154 6.41 1.96 -21.38
N VAL A 155 6.18 1.50 -20.15
CA VAL A 155 5.09 2.02 -19.29
C VAL A 155 5.34 3.47 -18.92
N ILE A 156 4.43 4.35 -19.35
CA ILE A 156 4.42 5.75 -18.91
C ILE A 156 3.71 5.81 -17.56
N TYR A 157 4.51 5.84 -16.50
CA TYR A 157 4.01 5.96 -15.14
C TYR A 157 4.04 7.42 -14.67
N VAL A 158 2.89 7.92 -14.24
CA VAL A 158 2.70 9.26 -13.69
C VAL A 158 2.56 9.15 -12.17
N PRO A 159 3.59 9.49 -11.40
CA PRO A 159 3.55 9.42 -9.95
C PRO A 159 2.80 10.60 -9.34
N TYR A 160 1.85 10.31 -8.45
CA TYR A 160 1.17 11.27 -7.59
C TYR A 160 1.59 11.04 -6.13
N ASP A 161 1.35 12.03 -5.27
CA ASP A 161 1.75 11.97 -3.84
C ASP A 161 0.91 10.98 -3.00
N ALA A 162 -0.27 10.59 -3.50
CA ALA A 162 -1.12 9.57 -2.86
C ALA A 162 -2.16 9.05 -3.83
N GLY A 163 -2.83 7.93 -3.49
CA GLY A 163 -3.85 7.30 -4.32
C GLY A 163 -5.03 8.21 -4.66
N GLY A 164 -5.46 9.07 -3.74
CA GLY A 164 -6.54 10.03 -4.01
C GLY A 164 -6.20 11.04 -5.11
N LYS A 165 -4.94 11.52 -5.17
CA LYS A 165 -4.48 12.40 -6.25
C LYS A 165 -4.32 11.64 -7.56
N ALA A 166 -3.84 10.39 -7.52
CA ALA A 166 -3.76 9.53 -8.69
C ALA A 166 -5.15 9.25 -9.28
N LEU A 167 -6.15 9.02 -8.42
CA LEU A 167 -7.54 8.87 -8.83
C LEU A 167 -8.07 10.13 -9.53
N ALA A 168 -7.78 11.31 -9.01
CA ALA A 168 -8.16 12.57 -9.65
C ALA A 168 -7.53 12.70 -11.05
N GLY A 169 -6.26 12.32 -11.23
CA GLY A 169 -5.59 12.28 -12.53
C GLY A 169 -6.25 11.33 -13.53
N LEU A 170 -6.71 10.17 -13.04
CA LEU A 170 -7.49 9.23 -13.84
C LEU A 170 -8.85 9.81 -14.26
N LEU A 171 -9.60 10.38 -13.33
CA LEU A 171 -10.95 10.89 -13.58
C LEU A 171 -10.95 12.15 -14.46
N SER A 172 -9.87 12.93 -14.44
CA SER A 172 -9.68 14.09 -15.34
C SER A 172 -9.29 13.68 -16.77
N GLY A 173 -8.91 12.42 -17.00
CA GLY A 173 -8.43 11.94 -18.30
C GLY A 173 -6.93 12.20 -18.56
N GLU A 174 -6.20 12.74 -17.59
CA GLU A 174 -4.73 12.89 -17.68
C GLU A 174 -4.03 11.55 -17.84
N THR A 175 -4.56 10.53 -17.19
CA THR A 175 -4.14 9.13 -17.32
C THR A 175 -5.29 8.23 -17.71
N GLN A 176 -5.03 7.09 -18.33
CA GLN A 176 -6.04 6.16 -18.84
C GLN A 176 -6.31 4.99 -17.92
N ILE A 177 -5.32 4.63 -17.11
CA ILE A 177 -5.43 3.59 -16.09
C ILE A 177 -4.81 4.08 -14.77
N ILE A 178 -5.21 3.45 -13.68
CA ILE A 178 -4.59 3.60 -12.36
C ILE A 178 -4.12 2.23 -11.89
N SER A 179 -2.94 2.19 -11.29
CA SER A 179 -2.41 1.04 -10.55
C SER A 179 -2.19 1.46 -9.11
N THR A 180 -2.88 0.83 -8.17
CA THR A 180 -2.80 1.16 -6.74
C THR A 180 -3.28 -0.02 -5.90
N GLY A 181 -3.33 0.13 -4.58
CA GLY A 181 -3.94 -0.85 -3.68
C GLY A 181 -5.46 -0.94 -3.89
N LEU A 182 -6.01 -2.16 -3.84
CA LEU A 182 -7.45 -2.38 -3.95
C LEU A 182 -8.22 -1.55 -2.91
N GLY A 183 -7.70 -1.48 -1.68
CA GLY A 183 -8.32 -0.73 -0.59
C GLY A 183 -8.54 0.75 -0.91
N GLU A 184 -7.64 1.37 -1.66
CA GLU A 184 -7.76 2.78 -2.06
C GLU A 184 -8.90 3.02 -3.07
N LEU A 185 -9.25 2.00 -3.87
CA LEU A 185 -10.32 2.09 -4.87
C LEU A 185 -11.69 1.72 -4.32
N MET A 186 -11.77 1.09 -3.14
CA MET A 186 -13.04 0.63 -2.57
C MET A 186 -14.04 1.77 -2.33
N GLY A 187 -13.55 2.94 -1.91
CA GLY A 187 -14.37 4.14 -1.73
C GLY A 187 -14.78 4.86 -3.02
N ALA A 188 -14.24 4.47 -4.16
CA ALA A 188 -14.46 5.11 -5.46
C ALA A 188 -15.06 4.16 -6.51
N ARG A 189 -15.65 3.05 -6.09
CA ARG A 189 -16.16 2.00 -7.00
C ARG A 189 -17.29 2.44 -7.93
N ASP A 190 -17.99 3.48 -7.60
CA ASP A 190 -18.99 4.14 -8.43
C ASP A 190 -18.36 4.97 -9.58
N GLN A 191 -17.12 5.41 -9.39
CA GLN A 191 -16.39 6.28 -10.34
C GLN A 191 -15.41 5.49 -11.21
N VAL A 192 -15.00 4.28 -10.79
CA VAL A 192 -14.03 3.44 -11.51
C VAL A 192 -14.57 2.06 -11.84
N ARG A 193 -13.97 1.43 -12.82
CA ARG A 193 -14.11 -0.01 -13.11
C ARG A 193 -12.78 -0.68 -12.80
N ILE A 194 -12.77 -1.59 -11.83
CA ILE A 194 -11.59 -2.43 -11.53
C ILE A 194 -11.53 -3.52 -12.60
N ILE A 195 -10.44 -3.57 -13.36
CA ILE A 195 -10.25 -4.50 -14.48
C ILE A 195 -9.26 -5.62 -14.19
N GLY A 196 -8.57 -5.58 -13.06
CA GLY A 196 -7.70 -6.65 -12.62
C GLY A 196 -7.17 -6.44 -11.23
N ILE A 197 -7.20 -7.47 -10.39
CA ILE A 197 -6.57 -7.49 -9.08
C ILE A 197 -5.51 -8.58 -9.00
N THR A 198 -4.52 -8.39 -8.14
CA THR A 198 -3.39 -9.33 -7.98
C THR A 198 -3.66 -10.45 -6.96
N ALA A 199 -4.90 -10.65 -6.59
CA ALA A 199 -5.31 -11.74 -5.71
C ALA A 199 -5.30 -13.10 -6.46
N PRO A 200 -5.06 -14.22 -5.76
CA PRO A 200 -5.11 -15.55 -6.37
C PRO A 200 -6.52 -15.97 -6.80
N SER A 201 -7.54 -15.40 -6.16
CA SER A 201 -8.96 -15.56 -6.47
C SER A 201 -9.70 -14.27 -6.13
N ARG A 202 -10.94 -14.12 -6.63
CA ARG A 202 -11.77 -12.95 -6.29
C ARG A 202 -11.96 -12.84 -4.78
N VAL A 203 -11.92 -11.61 -4.26
CA VAL A 203 -12.13 -11.34 -2.83
C VAL A 203 -13.62 -11.10 -2.55
N SER A 204 -14.10 -11.61 -1.43
CA SER A 204 -15.54 -11.54 -1.06
C SER A 204 -16.06 -10.11 -0.91
N ASP A 205 -15.19 -9.19 -0.47
CA ASP A 205 -15.55 -7.77 -0.28
C ASP A 205 -15.63 -6.99 -1.61
N ALA A 206 -15.11 -7.56 -2.71
CA ALA A 206 -15.13 -6.98 -4.05
C ALA A 206 -15.39 -8.08 -5.11
N PRO A 207 -16.54 -8.75 -5.09
CA PRO A 207 -16.79 -9.93 -5.92
C PRO A 207 -16.89 -9.63 -7.42
N ASP A 208 -17.13 -8.39 -7.79
CA ASP A 208 -17.17 -7.88 -9.16
C ASP A 208 -15.79 -7.49 -9.72
N ALA A 209 -14.74 -7.47 -8.88
CA ALA A 209 -13.37 -7.20 -9.31
C ALA A 209 -12.71 -8.49 -9.83
N PRO A 210 -12.46 -8.62 -11.14
CA PRO A 210 -11.82 -9.82 -11.69
C PRO A 210 -10.36 -9.88 -11.30
N THR A 211 -9.81 -11.08 -11.10
CA THR A 211 -8.37 -11.24 -10.93
C THR A 211 -7.64 -11.17 -12.27
N LEU A 212 -6.36 -10.75 -12.25
CA LEU A 212 -5.50 -10.87 -13.43
C LEU A 212 -5.31 -12.34 -13.81
N LYS A 213 -5.19 -13.21 -12.80
CA LYS A 213 -5.01 -14.66 -12.98
C LYS A 213 -6.17 -15.30 -13.73
N GLU A 214 -7.43 -15.00 -13.38
CA GLU A 214 -8.60 -15.57 -14.08
C GLU A 214 -8.70 -15.11 -15.54
N GLN A 215 -8.07 -13.97 -15.88
CA GLN A 215 -7.97 -13.46 -17.25
C GLN A 215 -6.76 -14.01 -18.01
N GLY A 216 -5.98 -14.93 -17.40
CA GLY A 216 -4.82 -15.56 -18.02
C GLY A 216 -3.49 -14.84 -17.80
N TYR A 217 -3.45 -13.84 -16.95
CA TYR A 217 -2.23 -13.11 -16.59
C TYR A 217 -1.78 -13.54 -15.20
N ASP A 218 -0.68 -14.29 -15.12
CA ASP A 218 -0.18 -14.85 -13.86
C ASP A 218 0.58 -13.79 -13.05
N VAL A 219 -0.17 -12.90 -12.42
CA VAL A 219 0.35 -11.91 -11.49
C VAL A 219 -0.38 -12.03 -10.16
N GLN A 220 0.37 -12.44 -9.15
CA GLN A 220 -0.12 -12.53 -7.77
C GLN A 220 0.81 -11.75 -6.86
N PHE A 221 0.24 -10.81 -6.13
CA PHE A 221 1.00 -9.94 -5.25
C PHE A 221 0.11 -9.40 -4.14
N VAL A 222 0.63 -9.37 -2.92
CA VAL A 222 0.00 -8.72 -1.78
C VAL A 222 0.99 -7.74 -1.14
N ASN A 223 0.58 -6.49 -0.97
CA ASN A 223 1.35 -5.50 -0.25
C ASN A 223 1.01 -5.62 1.24
N TRP A 224 1.95 -6.13 2.03
CA TRP A 224 1.78 -6.14 3.48
C TRP A 224 1.95 -4.72 4.04
N ARG A 225 1.23 -4.41 5.13
CA ARG A 225 1.43 -3.21 5.94
C ARG A 225 1.53 -3.58 7.40
N GLY A 226 2.38 -2.85 8.10
CA GLY A 226 2.65 -3.09 9.52
C GLY A 226 3.15 -1.85 10.22
N PHE A 227 3.39 -2.00 11.51
CA PHE A 227 3.80 -0.91 12.39
C PHE A 227 5.18 -1.14 12.97
N PHE A 228 5.91 -0.05 13.10
CA PHE A 228 7.28 0.01 13.61
C PHE A 228 7.38 1.06 14.71
N GLY A 229 8.13 0.76 15.75
CA GLY A 229 8.45 1.71 16.80
C GLY A 229 9.78 2.42 16.56
N PRO A 230 10.06 3.53 17.30
CA PRO A 230 11.34 4.21 17.23
C PRO A 230 12.47 3.34 17.78
N PRO A 231 13.72 3.63 17.39
CA PRO A 231 14.90 2.98 17.99
C PRO A 231 14.89 3.12 19.51
N GLY A 232 15.19 2.01 20.21
CA GLY A 232 15.22 1.99 21.67
C GLY A 232 13.86 1.78 22.33
N MET A 233 12.80 1.53 21.57
CA MET A 233 11.52 1.09 22.14
C MET A 233 11.75 -0.16 23.00
N SER A 234 11.21 -0.17 24.24
CA SER A 234 11.36 -1.31 25.14
C SER A 234 10.62 -2.55 24.61
N SER A 235 11.13 -3.72 24.93
CA SER A 235 10.46 -4.99 24.59
C SER A 235 9.06 -5.08 25.20
N SER A 236 8.86 -4.52 26.40
CA SER A 236 7.54 -4.46 27.05
C SER A 236 6.56 -3.65 26.21
N MET A 237 6.92 -2.44 25.79
CA MET A 237 6.08 -1.58 24.96
C MET A 237 5.80 -2.23 23.59
N LYS A 238 6.83 -2.79 22.95
CA LYS A 238 6.69 -3.52 21.67
C LYS A 238 5.67 -4.65 21.80
N ASN A 239 5.77 -5.47 22.83
CA ASN A 239 4.89 -6.62 23.05
C ASN A 239 3.46 -6.20 23.38
N GLU A 240 3.30 -5.13 24.16
CA GLU A 240 1.98 -4.57 24.50
C GLU A 240 1.26 -4.08 23.25
N ILE A 241 1.94 -3.30 22.40
CA ILE A 241 1.36 -2.80 21.13
C ILE A 241 1.06 -3.96 20.18
N ALA A 242 1.99 -4.92 20.03
CA ALA A 242 1.78 -6.09 19.17
C ALA A 242 0.56 -6.90 19.61
N LYS A 243 0.40 -7.12 20.93
CA LYS A 243 -0.76 -7.81 21.50
C LYS A 243 -2.05 -7.05 21.21
N MET A 244 -2.06 -5.73 21.43
CA MET A 244 -3.21 -4.87 21.17
C MET A 244 -3.64 -4.93 19.70
N LEU A 245 -2.69 -4.91 18.75
CA LEU A 245 -2.95 -5.06 17.31
C LEU A 245 -3.52 -6.43 16.96
N GLY A 246 -3.07 -7.51 17.62
CA GLY A 246 -3.63 -8.85 17.43
C GLY A 246 -5.03 -9.00 18.03
N ASP A 247 -5.27 -8.39 19.18
CA ASP A 247 -6.57 -8.48 19.86
C ASP A 247 -7.65 -7.66 19.13
N VAL A 248 -7.31 -6.48 18.59
CA VAL A 248 -8.28 -5.68 17.82
C VAL A 248 -8.76 -6.40 16.57
N GLN A 249 -7.93 -7.21 15.92
CA GLN A 249 -8.33 -7.99 14.74
C GLN A 249 -9.44 -9.01 14.99
N LYS A 250 -9.75 -9.31 16.25
CA LYS A 250 -10.83 -10.21 16.66
C LYS A 250 -12.15 -9.48 16.92
N THR A 251 -12.18 -8.16 16.75
CA THR A 251 -13.33 -7.31 17.06
C THR A 251 -14.18 -7.00 15.82
N SER A 252 -15.45 -6.70 16.03
CA SER A 252 -16.37 -6.24 14.97
C SER A 252 -15.97 -4.88 14.41
N GLU A 253 -15.37 -4.03 15.23
CA GLU A 253 -14.86 -2.71 14.84
C GLU A 253 -13.75 -2.84 13.79
N TRP A 254 -12.83 -3.78 14.02
CA TRP A 254 -11.79 -4.08 13.02
C TRP A 254 -12.39 -4.69 11.76
N GLU A 255 -13.31 -5.64 11.86
CA GLU A 255 -13.93 -6.26 10.71
C GLU A 255 -14.63 -5.23 9.82
N THR A 256 -15.29 -4.24 10.40
CA THR A 256 -15.90 -3.12 9.68
C THR A 256 -14.84 -2.33 8.87
N VAL A 257 -13.71 -2.01 9.49
CA VAL A 257 -12.60 -1.31 8.83
C VAL A 257 -11.96 -2.17 7.74
N ARG A 258 -11.68 -3.43 8.05
CA ARG A 258 -11.07 -4.39 7.13
C ARG A 258 -11.90 -4.58 5.87
N ALA A 259 -13.18 -4.89 6.01
CA ALA A 259 -14.10 -5.15 4.91
C ALA A 259 -14.31 -3.92 4.02
N ARG A 260 -14.44 -2.74 4.62
CA ARG A 260 -14.53 -1.46 3.91
C ARG A 260 -13.37 -1.23 2.95
N ASN A 261 -12.19 -1.73 3.27
CA ASN A 261 -10.98 -1.60 2.48
C ASN A 261 -10.61 -2.87 1.70
N ALA A 262 -11.38 -3.95 1.80
CA ALA A 262 -11.08 -5.27 1.21
C ALA A 262 -9.67 -5.79 1.58
N TRP A 263 -9.16 -5.45 2.76
CA TRP A 263 -7.88 -5.95 3.25
C TRP A 263 -7.98 -7.41 3.67
N VAL A 264 -6.85 -8.12 3.62
CA VAL A 264 -6.72 -9.43 4.24
C VAL A 264 -5.96 -9.31 5.55
N ASN A 265 -6.39 -10.06 6.58
CA ASN A 265 -5.68 -10.10 7.84
C ASN A 265 -4.38 -10.90 7.66
N ILE A 266 -3.27 -10.23 7.97
CA ILE A 266 -1.93 -10.84 8.06
C ILE A 266 -1.36 -10.40 9.40
N TYR A 267 -1.42 -11.26 10.41
CA TYR A 267 -0.89 -10.92 11.73
C TYR A 267 0.42 -11.66 12.00
N ASN A 268 1.52 -10.92 11.91
CA ASN A 268 2.87 -11.38 12.19
C ASN A 268 3.47 -10.52 13.31
N PRO A 269 3.33 -10.91 14.60
CA PRO A 269 3.87 -10.13 15.71
C PRO A 269 5.34 -10.44 15.99
N GLY A 270 6.08 -9.46 16.51
CA GLY A 270 7.42 -9.62 17.09
C GLY A 270 8.40 -10.31 16.16
N ASP A 271 9.02 -11.40 16.64
CA ASP A 271 10.06 -12.12 15.89
C ASP A 271 9.55 -12.80 14.62
N LYS A 272 8.26 -13.15 14.56
CA LYS A 272 7.63 -13.62 13.32
C LYS A 272 7.63 -12.54 12.25
N PHE A 273 7.45 -11.28 12.65
CA PHE A 273 7.51 -10.16 11.73
C PHE A 273 8.93 -9.90 11.25
N VAL A 274 9.92 -9.95 12.12
CA VAL A 274 11.34 -9.87 11.73
C VAL A 274 11.69 -10.97 10.73
N SER A 275 11.37 -12.21 11.03
CA SER A 275 11.61 -13.35 10.12
C SER A 275 10.89 -13.21 8.78
N PHE A 276 9.72 -12.60 8.77
CA PHE A 276 8.98 -12.29 7.54
C PHE A 276 9.68 -11.23 6.69
N LEU A 277 10.23 -10.18 7.32
CA LEU A 277 10.93 -9.09 6.63
C LEU A 277 12.29 -9.53 6.03
N GLU A 278 12.88 -10.58 6.56
CA GLU A 278 14.19 -11.11 6.14
C GLU A 278 14.11 -12.15 5.01
N LYS A 279 12.92 -12.63 4.67
CA LYS A 279 12.64 -13.52 3.53
C LYS A 279 12.47 -12.76 2.22
#